data_cecd4edc1939e44fd652f39b868008ad
#
_entry.id   cecd4edc1939e44fd652f39b868008ad
#
_cell.length_a   1.000
_cell.length_b   1.000
_cell.length_c   1.000
_cell.angle_alpha   90.00
_cell.angle_beta   90.00
_cell.angle_gamma   90.00
#
_symmetry.space_group_name_H-M   'P 1'
#
loop_
_entity.id
_entity.type
_entity.pdbx_description
1 polymer ?
#
loop_
_entity_poly.entity_id
_entity_poly.type
_entity_poly.pdbx_seq_one_letter_code
_entity_poly.pdbx_strand_id
1 'polypeptide(L)'
;MQRSGIVLAGGFSSRFGQDKGLTLLAGKPLIKHVLNSLENVAEEIIVVVSSKAQVKKYEKLVGSSCKVLVESADLHGPIAGAMTGFEAASGECSLLLPCDTPFVSPDVLLLLAELCINRNAAIPRWPNCYVEPLQAAYRNKPAAEAAAKALCTGEAKMQAMVNKLNGVRYVSTLVIEQLDSGLKTFFNVNTPLDLRKAEAMLSQGMGRKPRQD
;
A
#
# COMPACT_ATOMS: atom_id res chain seq x y z
N MET A 1 3.06 8.94 -17.67
CA MET A 1 3.20 7.51 -17.32
C MET A 1 1.94 7.11 -16.60
N GLN A 2 1.19 6.15 -17.12
CA GLN A 2 -0.03 5.64 -16.49
C GLN A 2 0.32 4.90 -15.19
N ARG A 3 -0.41 5.17 -14.11
CA ARG A 3 -0.16 4.66 -12.77
C ARG A 3 -1.29 3.76 -12.31
N SER A 4 -0.94 2.63 -11.71
CA SER A 4 -1.87 1.73 -11.05
C SER A 4 -1.69 1.80 -9.54
N GLY A 5 -2.78 1.75 -8.77
CA GLY A 5 -2.75 1.54 -7.33
C GLY A 5 -2.94 0.06 -7.02
N ILE A 6 -2.05 -0.55 -6.27
CA ILE A 6 -2.19 -1.94 -5.80
C ILE A 6 -2.35 -1.90 -4.28
N VAL A 7 -3.49 -2.38 -3.78
CA VAL A 7 -3.76 -2.45 -2.34
C VAL A 7 -3.80 -3.91 -1.90
N LEU A 8 -2.87 -4.29 -1.04
CA LEU A 8 -2.84 -5.62 -0.44
C LEU A 8 -3.82 -5.68 0.75
N ALA A 9 -4.91 -6.40 0.57
CA ALA A 9 -5.96 -6.60 1.56
C ALA A 9 -6.07 -8.05 2.04
N GLY A 10 -5.08 -8.88 1.71
CA GLY A 10 -4.94 -10.24 2.19
C GLY A 10 -4.33 -10.26 3.59
N GLY A 11 -5.06 -10.80 4.55
CA GLY A 11 -4.54 -11.02 5.90
C GLY A 11 -5.66 -11.07 6.94
N PHE A 12 -5.88 -12.26 7.46
CA PHE A 12 -6.72 -12.40 8.65
C PHE A 12 -5.95 -11.92 9.87
N SER A 13 -6.43 -10.87 10.52
CA SER A 13 -5.84 -10.41 11.76
C SER A 13 -6.42 -11.19 12.93
N SER A 14 -5.65 -12.13 13.47
CA SER A 14 -6.01 -12.82 14.71
C SER A 14 -6.26 -11.86 15.89
N ARG A 15 -5.62 -10.69 15.88
CA ARG A 15 -5.73 -9.66 16.91
C ARG A 15 -7.04 -8.86 16.83
N PHE A 16 -7.64 -8.74 15.66
CA PHE A 16 -8.94 -8.10 15.46
C PHE A 16 -10.08 -9.12 15.34
N GLY A 17 -9.79 -10.43 15.24
CA GLY A 17 -10.78 -11.47 15.01
C GLY A 17 -11.52 -11.36 13.68
N GLN A 18 -11.06 -10.47 12.78
CA GLN A 18 -11.69 -10.19 11.51
C GLN A 18 -10.65 -9.78 10.45
N ASP A 19 -11.13 -9.59 9.23
CA ASP A 19 -10.37 -9.06 8.11
C ASP A 19 -9.93 -7.61 8.42
N LYS A 20 -8.62 -7.36 8.36
CA LYS A 20 -8.01 -6.10 8.77
C LYS A 20 -8.50 -4.91 7.95
N GLY A 21 -8.61 -5.07 6.63
CA GLY A 21 -9.07 -4.02 5.73
C GLY A 21 -10.53 -3.60 5.97
N LEU A 22 -11.33 -4.47 6.61
CA LEU A 22 -12.73 -4.21 6.96
C LEU A 22 -12.91 -3.59 8.36
N THR A 23 -11.84 -3.50 9.17
CA THR A 23 -11.88 -2.83 10.48
C THR A 23 -12.28 -1.37 10.31
N LEU A 24 -13.22 -0.89 11.12
CA LEU A 24 -13.74 0.47 11.02
C LEU A 24 -12.84 1.46 11.77
N LEU A 25 -12.45 2.53 11.11
CA LEU A 25 -11.84 3.73 11.66
C LEU A 25 -12.78 4.92 11.39
N ALA A 26 -13.29 5.52 12.45
CA ALA A 26 -14.28 6.60 12.36
C ALA A 26 -15.50 6.23 11.46
N GLY A 27 -16.01 5.01 11.63
CA GLY A 27 -17.17 4.50 10.88
C GLY A 27 -16.89 4.07 9.43
N LYS A 28 -15.65 4.17 8.94
CA LYS A 28 -15.25 3.84 7.57
C LYS A 28 -14.19 2.72 7.59
N PRO A 29 -14.32 1.65 6.77
CA PRO A 29 -13.31 0.58 6.69
C PRO A 29 -11.90 1.13 6.37
N LEU A 30 -10.85 0.56 6.99
CA LEU A 30 -9.46 0.99 6.80
C LEU A 30 -9.09 1.07 5.32
N ILE A 31 -9.43 0.06 4.53
CA ILE A 31 -9.13 0.07 3.10
C ILE A 31 -9.72 1.28 2.37
N LYS A 32 -10.91 1.76 2.77
CA LYS A 32 -11.54 2.91 2.13
C LYS A 32 -10.77 4.22 2.34
N HIS A 33 -10.03 4.34 3.43
CA HIS A 33 -9.11 5.48 3.63
C HIS A 33 -7.95 5.41 2.63
N VAL A 34 -7.37 4.22 2.43
CA VAL A 34 -6.28 4.01 1.46
C VAL A 34 -6.76 4.24 0.02
N LEU A 35 -7.93 3.69 -0.34
CA LEU A 35 -8.51 3.88 -1.68
C LEU A 35 -8.74 5.35 -2.00
N ASN A 36 -9.27 6.13 -1.05
CA ASN A 36 -9.48 7.57 -1.25
C ASN A 36 -8.18 8.33 -1.56
N SER A 37 -7.06 7.92 -0.94
CA SER A 37 -5.76 8.54 -1.24
C SER A 37 -5.24 8.18 -2.63
N LEU A 38 -5.70 7.07 -3.22
CA LEU A 38 -5.32 6.63 -4.57
C LEU A 38 -6.21 7.22 -5.67
N GLU A 39 -7.46 7.61 -5.39
CA GLU A 39 -8.46 8.04 -6.38
C GLU A 39 -7.98 9.17 -7.32
N ASN A 40 -7.11 10.07 -6.82
CA ASN A 40 -6.56 11.18 -7.60
C ASN A 40 -5.09 10.99 -7.99
N VAL A 41 -4.54 9.80 -7.75
CA VAL A 41 -3.11 9.51 -7.97
C VAL A 41 -2.92 8.40 -9.00
N ALA A 42 -3.86 7.47 -9.09
CA ALA A 42 -3.80 6.31 -9.98
C ALA A 42 -5.02 6.26 -10.91
N GLU A 43 -4.79 5.85 -12.15
CA GLU A 43 -5.82 5.72 -13.18
C GLU A 43 -6.62 4.41 -13.07
N GLU A 44 -6.05 3.40 -12.40
CA GLU A 44 -6.75 2.15 -12.01
C GLU A 44 -6.36 1.76 -10.60
N ILE A 45 -7.24 1.04 -9.92
CA ILE A 45 -6.96 0.49 -8.58
C ILE A 45 -7.26 -1.01 -8.57
N ILE A 46 -6.31 -1.78 -8.08
CA ILE A 46 -6.38 -3.24 -7.92
C ILE A 46 -6.29 -3.55 -6.44
N VAL A 47 -7.27 -4.27 -5.92
CA VAL A 47 -7.29 -4.79 -4.56
C VAL A 47 -6.97 -6.27 -4.62
N VAL A 48 -5.91 -6.70 -3.94
CA VAL A 48 -5.51 -8.10 -3.90
C VAL A 48 -5.84 -8.68 -2.52
N VAL A 49 -6.64 -9.74 -2.50
CA VAL A 49 -7.08 -10.47 -1.30
C VAL A 49 -6.48 -11.87 -1.26
N SER A 50 -6.42 -12.49 -0.06
CA SER A 50 -5.79 -13.80 0.10
C SER A 50 -6.72 -14.99 -0.13
N SER A 51 -8.04 -14.77 -0.31
CA SER A 51 -8.98 -15.87 -0.51
C SER A 51 -10.20 -15.49 -1.36
N LYS A 52 -10.77 -16.49 -2.05
CA LYS A 52 -12.03 -16.33 -2.80
C LYS A 52 -13.20 -15.88 -1.92
N ALA A 53 -13.20 -16.24 -0.64
CA ALA A 53 -14.24 -15.84 0.30
C ALA A 53 -14.23 -14.33 0.58
N GLN A 54 -13.07 -13.68 0.46
CA GLN A 54 -12.93 -12.23 0.63
C GLN A 54 -13.43 -11.46 -0.60
N VAL A 55 -13.29 -12.00 -1.82
CA VAL A 55 -13.62 -11.29 -3.07
C VAL A 55 -14.99 -10.64 -3.01
N LYS A 56 -16.04 -11.43 -2.74
CA LYS A 56 -17.44 -10.91 -2.69
C LYS A 56 -17.62 -9.77 -1.67
N LYS A 57 -16.89 -9.83 -0.54
CA LYS A 57 -16.98 -8.79 0.50
C LYS A 57 -16.31 -7.51 0.03
N TYR A 58 -15.14 -7.62 -0.60
CA TYR A 58 -14.41 -6.47 -1.11
C TYR A 58 -15.07 -5.88 -2.36
N GLU A 59 -15.55 -6.68 -3.30
CA GLU A 59 -16.33 -6.19 -4.46
C GLU A 59 -17.55 -5.38 -4.04
N LYS A 60 -18.32 -5.88 -3.06
CA LYS A 60 -19.45 -5.13 -2.50
C LYS A 60 -19.01 -3.80 -1.85
N LEU A 61 -17.83 -3.78 -1.23
CA LEU A 61 -17.30 -2.62 -0.55
C LEU A 61 -16.75 -1.59 -1.52
N VAL A 62 -15.94 -2.01 -2.52
CA VAL A 62 -15.24 -1.10 -3.42
C VAL A 62 -16.05 -0.73 -4.66
N GLY A 63 -17.08 -1.51 -5.01
CA GLY A 63 -17.89 -1.32 -6.19
C GLY A 63 -17.13 -1.58 -7.49
N SER A 64 -17.58 -0.98 -8.59
CA SER A 64 -16.96 -1.14 -9.92
C SER A 64 -15.71 -0.29 -10.15
N SER A 65 -15.35 0.56 -9.20
CA SER A 65 -14.19 1.45 -9.33
C SER A 65 -12.83 0.77 -9.12
N CYS A 66 -12.83 -0.45 -8.58
CA CYS A 66 -11.62 -1.21 -8.32
C CYS A 66 -11.76 -2.64 -8.82
N LYS A 67 -10.67 -3.19 -9.34
CA LYS A 67 -10.57 -4.61 -9.67
C LYS A 67 -10.16 -5.40 -8.43
N VAL A 68 -10.92 -6.45 -8.06
CA VAL A 68 -10.59 -7.31 -6.92
C VAL A 68 -10.04 -8.64 -7.43
N LEU A 69 -8.84 -9.02 -6.97
CA LEU A 69 -8.15 -10.25 -7.37
C LEU A 69 -7.79 -11.08 -6.13
N VAL A 70 -7.66 -12.40 -6.33
CA VAL A 70 -7.11 -13.31 -5.32
C VAL A 70 -5.63 -13.54 -5.61
N GLU A 71 -4.77 -13.50 -4.59
CA GLU A 71 -3.38 -13.95 -4.74
C GLU A 71 -3.32 -15.42 -5.19
N SER A 72 -2.23 -15.82 -5.85
CA SER A 72 -2.07 -17.20 -6.32
C SER A 72 -2.22 -18.20 -5.17
N ALA A 73 -3.01 -19.27 -5.38
CA ALA A 73 -3.33 -20.25 -4.35
C ALA A 73 -2.11 -21.04 -3.82
N ASP A 74 -1.06 -21.14 -4.64
CA ASP A 74 0.15 -21.92 -4.32
C ASP A 74 1.21 -21.07 -3.58
N LEU A 75 1.01 -19.76 -3.49
CA LEU A 75 1.96 -18.80 -2.95
C LEU A 75 1.26 -17.89 -1.94
N HIS A 76 1.80 -17.80 -0.74
CA HIS A 76 1.21 -16.96 0.32
C HIS A 76 2.17 -15.88 0.79
N GLY A 77 1.59 -14.77 1.20
CA GLY A 77 2.31 -13.65 1.79
C GLY A 77 2.40 -12.42 0.90
N PRO A 78 3.03 -11.34 1.40
CA PRO A 78 2.97 -10.05 0.74
C PRO A 78 3.60 -10.02 -0.66
N ILE A 79 4.61 -10.86 -0.94
CA ILE A 79 5.21 -10.95 -2.29
C ILE A 79 4.22 -11.56 -3.28
N ALA A 80 3.47 -12.60 -2.90
CA ALA A 80 2.50 -13.26 -3.79
C ALA A 80 1.38 -12.29 -4.18
N GLY A 81 0.83 -11.56 -3.20
CA GLY A 81 -0.15 -10.52 -3.47
C GLY A 81 0.40 -9.39 -4.33
N ALA A 82 1.63 -8.93 -4.07
CA ALA A 82 2.28 -7.89 -4.86
C ALA A 82 2.50 -8.35 -6.31
N MET A 83 2.99 -9.57 -6.53
CA MET A 83 3.18 -10.16 -7.86
C MET A 83 1.88 -10.20 -8.64
N THR A 84 0.80 -10.73 -8.02
CA THR A 84 -0.55 -10.75 -8.63
C THR A 84 -0.99 -9.35 -9.05
N GLY A 85 -0.76 -8.34 -8.20
CA GLY A 85 -1.07 -6.96 -8.51
C GLY A 85 -0.25 -6.40 -9.67
N PHE A 86 1.08 -6.60 -9.67
CA PHE A 86 1.97 -6.12 -10.73
C PHE A 86 1.67 -6.74 -12.10
N GLU A 87 1.35 -8.03 -12.15
CA GLU A 87 0.99 -8.74 -13.39
C GLU A 87 -0.36 -8.29 -13.95
N ALA A 88 -1.29 -7.89 -13.08
CA ALA A 88 -2.63 -7.46 -13.48
C ALA A 88 -2.73 -5.96 -13.80
N ALA A 89 -1.71 -5.18 -13.44
CA ALA A 89 -1.70 -3.74 -13.63
C ALA A 89 -1.47 -3.37 -15.11
N SER A 90 -2.34 -2.50 -15.64
CA SER A 90 -2.25 -1.99 -17.02
C SER A 90 -1.29 -0.82 -17.15
N GLY A 91 -1.02 -0.09 -16.05
CA GLY A 91 -0.05 0.99 -16.01
C GLY A 91 1.39 0.51 -16.11
N GLU A 92 2.33 1.43 -16.35
CA GLU A 92 3.77 1.12 -16.34
C GLU A 92 4.35 1.07 -14.93
N CYS A 93 3.76 1.84 -14.02
CA CYS A 93 4.19 2.00 -12.64
C CYS A 93 3.02 1.75 -11.69
N SER A 94 3.26 1.02 -10.62
CA SER A 94 2.29 0.80 -9.55
C SER A 94 2.76 1.39 -8.23
N LEU A 95 1.79 1.98 -7.52
CA LEU A 95 1.89 2.34 -6.11
C LEU A 95 1.37 1.16 -5.29
N LEU A 96 2.26 0.48 -4.58
CA LEU A 96 1.93 -0.66 -3.72
C LEU A 96 1.67 -0.19 -2.30
N LEU A 97 0.50 -0.53 -1.76
CA LEU A 97 0.06 -0.13 -0.43
C LEU A 97 -0.58 -1.29 0.34
N PRO A 98 -0.40 -1.36 1.67
CA PRO A 98 -1.20 -2.24 2.50
C PRO A 98 -2.54 -1.56 2.85
N CYS A 99 -3.57 -2.35 3.14
CA CYS A 99 -4.91 -1.83 3.46
C CYS A 99 -5.04 -1.17 4.84
N ASP A 100 -4.01 -1.23 5.67
CA ASP A 100 -3.99 -0.83 7.08
C ASP A 100 -3.23 0.47 7.37
N THR A 101 -2.94 1.25 6.33
CA THR A 101 -2.29 2.57 6.41
C THR A 101 -3.27 3.69 6.08
N PRO A 102 -4.20 4.03 6.98
CA PRO A 102 -5.32 4.93 6.68
C PRO A 102 -4.93 6.39 6.41
N PHE A 103 -3.69 6.78 6.71
CA PHE A 103 -3.19 8.16 6.58
C PHE A 103 -2.21 8.36 5.44
N VAL A 104 -2.19 7.46 4.46
CA VAL A 104 -1.34 7.59 3.27
C VAL A 104 -1.60 8.94 2.60
N SER A 105 -0.53 9.74 2.42
CA SER A 105 -0.58 11.05 1.77
C SER A 105 -0.53 10.91 0.25
N PRO A 106 -1.50 11.49 -0.49
CA PRO A 106 -1.44 11.57 -1.95
C PRO A 106 -0.16 12.24 -2.47
N ASP A 107 0.34 13.29 -1.79
CA ASP A 107 1.55 14.00 -2.19
C ASP A 107 2.79 13.11 -2.08
N VAL A 108 2.87 12.27 -1.04
CA VAL A 108 3.93 11.26 -0.90
C VAL A 108 3.84 10.22 -2.02
N LEU A 109 2.64 9.77 -2.36
CA LEU A 109 2.44 8.81 -3.45
C LEU A 109 2.86 9.39 -4.80
N LEU A 110 2.50 10.65 -5.08
CA LEU A 110 2.92 11.37 -6.29
C LEU A 110 4.45 11.51 -6.34
N LEU A 111 5.09 11.92 -5.25
CA LEU A 111 6.55 12.01 -5.16
C LEU A 111 7.21 10.65 -5.48
N LEU A 112 6.72 9.56 -4.89
CA LEU A 112 7.30 8.23 -5.13
C LEU A 112 7.12 7.79 -6.58
N ALA A 113 5.95 8.06 -7.20
CA ALA A 113 5.70 7.75 -8.60
C ALA A 113 6.64 8.52 -9.53
N GLU A 114 6.86 9.81 -9.27
CA GLU A 114 7.80 10.65 -10.05
C GLU A 114 9.24 10.17 -9.88
N LEU A 115 9.65 9.84 -8.67
CA LEU A 115 10.99 9.33 -8.39
C LEU A 115 11.23 7.92 -8.95
N CYS A 116 10.17 7.19 -9.31
CA CYS A 116 10.24 5.91 -10.00
C CYS A 116 10.51 6.04 -11.51
N ILE A 117 10.37 7.24 -12.09
CA ILE A 117 10.67 7.47 -13.51
C ILE A 117 12.14 7.14 -13.78
N ASN A 118 12.40 6.32 -14.82
CA ASN A 118 13.73 5.80 -15.19
C ASN A 118 14.41 4.97 -14.08
N ARG A 119 13.63 4.44 -13.14
CA ARG A 119 14.06 3.48 -12.11
C ARG A 119 13.09 2.30 -12.07
N ASN A 120 13.51 1.19 -11.45
CA ASN A 120 12.62 0.04 -11.28
C ASN A 120 11.79 0.11 -10.00
N ALA A 121 12.22 0.94 -9.03
CA ALA A 121 11.43 1.28 -7.85
C ALA A 121 11.89 2.59 -7.22
N ALA A 122 10.96 3.25 -6.50
CA ALA A 122 11.23 4.30 -5.52
C ALA A 122 10.68 3.85 -4.16
N ILE A 123 11.57 3.59 -3.21
CA ILE A 123 11.24 2.97 -1.91
C ILE A 123 11.67 3.89 -0.77
N PRO A 124 10.77 4.26 0.15
CA PRO A 124 11.12 5.01 1.34
C PRO A 124 12.14 4.28 2.20
N ARG A 125 13.13 5.01 2.72
CA ARG A 125 14.18 4.48 3.60
C ARG A 125 14.37 5.37 4.81
N TRP A 126 14.32 4.74 5.97
CA TRP A 126 14.57 5.37 7.27
C TRP A 126 16.08 5.62 7.49
N PRO A 127 16.48 6.53 8.41
CA PRO A 127 17.89 6.78 8.75
C PRO A 127 18.64 5.52 9.24
N ASN A 128 17.94 4.57 9.85
CA ASN A 128 18.49 3.28 10.29
C ASN A 128 18.58 2.23 9.16
N CYS A 129 18.42 2.66 7.91
CA CYS A 129 18.44 1.82 6.71
C CYS A 129 17.23 0.86 6.55
N TYR A 130 16.25 0.88 7.45
CA TYR A 130 14.98 0.16 7.24
C TYR A 130 14.25 0.76 6.04
N VAL A 131 13.58 -0.08 5.26
CA VAL A 131 12.83 0.33 4.06
C VAL A 131 11.36 -0.03 4.17
N GLU A 132 10.51 0.73 3.47
CA GLU A 132 9.05 0.52 3.43
C GLU A 132 8.61 -0.02 2.06
N PRO A 133 8.84 -1.31 1.79
CA PRO A 133 8.59 -1.87 0.47
C PRO A 133 7.10 -2.05 0.15
N LEU A 134 6.21 -1.97 1.14
CA LEU A 134 4.76 -2.00 0.97
C LEU A 134 4.12 -0.61 0.79
N GLN A 135 4.91 0.46 0.90
CA GLN A 135 4.47 1.84 0.66
C GLN A 135 5.44 2.49 -0.31
N ALA A 136 5.47 1.98 -1.54
CA ALA A 136 6.49 2.30 -2.53
C ALA A 136 5.94 2.29 -3.95
N ALA A 137 6.68 2.91 -4.88
CA ALA A 137 6.39 2.87 -6.31
C ALA A 137 7.31 1.86 -7.00
N TYR A 138 6.74 1.10 -7.95
CA TYR A 138 7.44 0.06 -8.69
C TYR A 138 7.11 0.09 -10.18
N ARG A 139 8.06 -0.18 -11.05
CA ARG A 139 7.77 -0.56 -12.42
C ARG A 139 7.28 -2.02 -12.45
N ASN A 140 6.11 -2.24 -13.05
CA ASN A 140 5.38 -3.49 -12.92
C ASN A 140 6.18 -4.70 -13.38
N LYS A 141 6.70 -4.69 -14.61
CA LYS A 141 7.43 -5.84 -15.17
C LYS A 141 8.67 -6.22 -14.36
N PRO A 142 9.63 -5.31 -14.05
CA PRO A 142 10.78 -5.65 -13.21
C PRO A 142 10.40 -6.11 -11.81
N ALA A 143 9.34 -5.53 -11.21
CA ALA A 143 8.87 -5.92 -9.89
C ALA A 143 8.26 -7.31 -9.87
N ALA A 144 7.42 -7.66 -10.86
CA ALA A 144 6.87 -9.01 -11.03
C ALA A 144 7.98 -10.05 -11.20
N GLU A 145 8.98 -9.78 -12.05
CA GLU A 145 10.13 -10.66 -12.25
C GLU A 145 10.96 -10.87 -10.95
N ALA A 146 11.18 -9.80 -10.19
CA ALA A 146 11.88 -9.87 -8.91
C ALA A 146 11.06 -10.64 -7.85
N ALA A 147 9.74 -10.45 -7.82
CA ALA A 147 8.82 -11.20 -6.97
C ALA A 147 8.85 -12.69 -7.30
N ALA A 148 8.73 -13.05 -8.58
CA ALA A 148 8.82 -14.44 -9.03
C ALA A 148 10.14 -15.12 -8.62
N LYS A 149 11.29 -14.42 -8.80
CA LYS A 149 12.60 -14.92 -8.37
C LYS A 149 12.69 -15.13 -6.85
N ALA A 150 12.08 -14.25 -6.05
CA ALA A 150 12.06 -14.42 -4.59
C ALA A 150 11.21 -15.62 -4.17
N LEU A 151 10.03 -15.76 -4.76
CA LEU A 151 9.12 -16.88 -4.49
C LEU A 151 9.70 -18.22 -4.89
N CYS A 152 10.40 -18.31 -6.03
CA CYS A 152 11.10 -19.52 -6.47
C CYS A 152 12.18 -19.99 -5.48
N THR A 153 12.71 -19.10 -4.67
CA THR A 153 13.69 -19.42 -3.59
C THR A 153 13.03 -19.62 -2.23
N GLY A 154 11.69 -19.68 -2.16
CA GLY A 154 10.93 -19.89 -0.92
C GLY A 154 10.89 -18.65 -0.02
N GLU A 155 11.28 -17.49 -0.52
CA GLU A 155 11.30 -16.24 0.26
C GLU A 155 9.97 -15.51 0.16
N ALA A 156 9.31 -15.23 1.31
CA ALA A 156 7.99 -14.56 1.35
C ALA A 156 8.05 -13.10 1.81
N LYS A 157 9.20 -12.61 2.31
CA LYS A 157 9.37 -11.25 2.81
C LYS A 157 9.63 -10.27 1.67
N MET A 158 8.95 -9.14 1.66
CA MET A 158 9.12 -8.09 0.63
C MET A 158 10.58 -7.65 0.43
N GLN A 159 11.41 -7.67 1.49
CA GLN A 159 12.84 -7.36 1.38
C GLN A 159 13.56 -8.30 0.41
N ALA A 160 13.16 -9.56 0.32
CA ALA A 160 13.77 -10.51 -0.63
C ALA A 160 13.48 -10.12 -2.09
N MET A 161 12.27 -9.65 -2.39
CA MET A 161 11.93 -9.09 -3.69
C MET A 161 12.78 -7.84 -3.99
N VAL A 162 12.88 -6.93 -3.04
CA VAL A 162 13.68 -5.69 -3.19
C VAL A 162 15.14 -6.01 -3.46
N ASN A 163 15.72 -7.01 -2.79
CA ASN A 163 17.11 -7.42 -2.98
C ASN A 163 17.39 -8.01 -4.39
N LYS A 164 16.36 -8.50 -5.06
CA LYS A 164 16.44 -9.04 -6.43
C LYS A 164 16.14 -7.99 -7.50
N LEU A 165 15.75 -6.77 -7.09
CA LEU A 165 15.41 -5.67 -7.98
C LEU A 165 16.58 -4.73 -8.20
N ASN A 166 17.01 -4.58 -9.45
CA ASN A 166 18.03 -3.61 -9.82
C ASN A 166 17.41 -2.21 -10.00
N GLY A 167 18.24 -1.16 -9.93
CA GLY A 167 17.79 0.21 -10.24
C GLY A 167 16.78 0.78 -9.25
N VAL A 168 16.88 0.39 -7.98
CA VAL A 168 16.06 0.93 -6.89
C VAL A 168 16.57 2.32 -6.49
N ARG A 169 15.66 3.28 -6.39
CA ARG A 169 15.89 4.59 -5.76
C ARG A 169 15.37 4.55 -4.33
N TYR A 170 16.26 4.73 -3.37
CA TYR A 170 15.85 4.90 -1.97
C TYR A 170 15.57 6.38 -1.69
N VAL A 171 14.39 6.66 -1.13
CA VAL A 171 13.92 8.01 -0.80
C VAL A 171 13.98 8.18 0.71
N SER A 172 14.75 9.14 1.19
CA SER A 172 14.87 9.40 2.63
C SER A 172 13.53 9.80 3.23
N THR A 173 13.14 9.19 4.36
CA THR A 173 11.94 9.59 5.09
C THR A 173 12.03 11.03 5.61
N LEU A 174 13.23 11.59 5.78
CA LEU A 174 13.41 13.01 6.12
C LEU A 174 12.95 13.96 4.99
N VAL A 175 13.06 13.53 3.73
CA VAL A 175 12.48 14.28 2.59
C VAL A 175 10.97 14.13 2.58
N ILE A 176 10.45 12.93 2.82
CA ILE A 176 9.01 12.66 2.87
C ILE A 176 8.35 13.45 4.00
N GLU A 177 9.01 13.66 5.12
CA GLU A 177 8.50 14.41 6.26
C GLU A 177 8.19 15.88 5.93
N GLN A 178 8.79 16.44 4.88
CA GLN A 178 8.46 17.80 4.40
C GLN A 178 7.07 17.86 3.75
N LEU A 179 6.57 16.73 3.21
CA LEU A 179 5.24 16.62 2.61
C LEU A 179 4.21 16.04 3.58
N ASP A 180 4.65 15.19 4.50
CA ASP A 180 3.80 14.48 5.46
C ASP A 180 4.37 14.60 6.86
N SER A 181 4.03 15.69 7.53
CA SER A 181 4.50 16.00 8.90
C SER A 181 4.14 14.87 9.87
N GLY A 182 5.17 14.34 10.53
CA GLY A 182 5.08 13.21 11.44
C GLY A 182 4.95 11.86 10.73
N LEU A 183 5.24 11.79 9.42
CA LEU A 183 5.33 10.57 8.61
C LEU A 183 4.12 9.64 8.76
N LYS A 184 2.91 10.24 8.78
CA LYS A 184 1.64 9.51 9.02
C LYS A 184 1.35 8.48 7.94
N THR A 185 1.87 8.68 6.73
CA THR A 185 1.82 7.69 5.63
C THR A 185 2.26 6.30 6.10
N PHE A 186 3.23 6.21 7.01
CA PHE A 186 3.78 4.93 7.49
C PHE A 186 3.10 4.41 8.76
N PHE A 187 2.03 5.07 9.22
CA PHE A 187 1.30 4.61 10.40
C PHE A 187 0.40 3.42 10.05
N ASN A 188 0.71 2.25 10.62
CA ASN A 188 -0.04 1.01 10.44
C ASN A 188 -1.00 0.75 11.60
N VAL A 189 -2.24 0.39 11.32
CA VAL A 189 -3.24 -0.04 12.32
C VAL A 189 -3.16 -1.56 12.48
N ASN A 190 -2.32 -2.04 13.41
CA ASN A 190 -2.07 -3.46 13.66
C ASN A 190 -2.79 -4.01 14.89
N THR A 191 -3.20 -3.14 15.80
CA THR A 191 -3.78 -3.51 17.10
C THR A 191 -4.96 -2.58 17.43
N PRO A 192 -5.85 -2.98 18.39
CA PRO A 192 -6.88 -2.08 18.90
C PRO A 192 -6.32 -0.79 19.52
N LEU A 193 -5.09 -0.81 20.03
CA LEU A 193 -4.41 0.39 20.51
C LEU A 193 -4.05 1.35 19.37
N ASP A 194 -3.56 0.79 18.24
CA ASP A 194 -3.25 1.62 17.06
C ASP A 194 -4.53 2.23 16.48
N LEU A 195 -5.64 1.48 16.51
CA LEU A 195 -6.94 2.00 16.08
C LEU A 195 -7.37 3.21 16.91
N ARG A 196 -7.27 3.13 18.24
CA ARG A 196 -7.54 4.28 19.13
C ARG A 196 -6.64 5.48 18.87
N LYS A 197 -5.33 5.23 18.59
CA LYS A 197 -4.41 6.29 18.19
C LYS A 197 -4.83 6.92 16.86
N ALA A 198 -5.23 6.11 15.88
CA ALA A 198 -5.73 6.58 14.59
C ALA A 198 -6.98 7.47 14.76
N GLU A 199 -7.93 7.07 15.61
CA GLU A 199 -9.12 7.87 15.92
C GLU A 199 -8.75 9.24 16.54
N ALA A 200 -7.81 9.24 17.49
CA ALA A 200 -7.31 10.49 18.08
C ALA A 200 -6.62 11.40 17.05
N MET A 201 -5.85 10.82 16.11
CA MET A 201 -5.22 11.58 15.02
C MET A 201 -6.25 12.23 14.09
N LEU A 202 -7.34 11.55 13.75
CA LEU A 202 -8.45 12.11 12.96
C LEU A 202 -9.15 13.24 13.68
N SER A 203 -9.42 13.10 14.99
CA SER A 203 -10.09 14.10 15.80
C SER A 203 -9.28 15.41 15.87
N GLN A 204 -7.96 15.31 16.00
CA GLN A 204 -7.05 16.48 16.04
C GLN A 204 -6.97 17.18 14.66
N GLY A 205 -7.06 16.42 13.54
CA GLY A 205 -7.07 16.98 12.19
C GLY A 205 -8.35 17.78 11.88
N MET A 206 -9.49 17.36 12.41
CA MET A 206 -10.78 18.06 12.23
C MET A 206 -10.91 19.34 13.05
N GLY A 207 -10.11 19.53 14.11
CA GLY A 207 -10.13 20.72 14.97
C GLY A 207 -9.36 21.93 14.42
N ARG A 208 -8.55 21.78 13.40
CA ARG A 208 -7.83 22.89 12.75
C ARG A 208 -8.62 23.41 11.54
N LYS A 209 -9.63 24.25 11.77
CA LYS A 209 -10.12 25.16 10.72
C LYS A 209 -8.95 26.09 10.31
N PRO A 210 -8.74 26.34 9.01
CA PRO A 210 -7.79 27.36 8.59
C PRO A 210 -8.20 28.70 9.23
N ARG A 211 -7.26 29.38 9.89
CA ARG A 211 -7.44 30.79 10.24
C ARG A 211 -7.59 31.53 8.91
N GLN A 212 -8.74 32.12 8.70
CA GLN A 212 -8.94 33.14 7.68
C GLN A 212 -8.18 34.38 8.19
N ASP A 213 -7.07 34.66 7.57
CA ASP A 213 -6.41 35.99 7.61
C ASP A 213 -6.83 36.75 6.34
#